data_2b0b2177e4fa4a4f77b9ff74652900bc
#
_entry.id   2b0b2177e4fa4a4f77b9ff74652900bc
#
_cell.length_a   1.000
_cell.length_b   1.000
_cell.length_c   1.000
_cell.angle_alpha   90.00
_cell.angle_beta   90.00
_cell.angle_gamma   90.00
#
_symmetry.space_group_name_H-M   'P 1'
#
loop_
_entity.id
_entity.type
_entity.pdbx_description
1 polymer ?
#
loop_
_entity_poly.entity_id
_entity_poly.type
_entity_poly.pdbx_seq_one_letter_code
_entity_poly.pdbx_strand_id
1 'polypeptide(L)'
;MTAQAVDPIPLEDAFDFRGPDASGQCAAMFYAFNTVVSLQAFAEEAACREAFQQALNACRKFERLFSRTLPHSDISRINNARGAWVDVSRETFDLLTASVLYCAESGGVFDITMGSAVRLWDFHRGIIADEAKLKAALRHVDWRGIEFDEAESERDGKTRYRIRLEDPDASVDVGGTAKGYIADAVGAILLQTGVHSFIVNLGGNVLAHGVKPDGNPWKIGLQDPRETRESGKILGAVPLMDASAVTSGTYERSFEHDGTTYHHILDPETGFPVQTDIAGATVVARTSLDAEGYSTTLLALGKERAVRFVREHPSIMAAYLANDEGRVVAIEQPSRPA
;
A
#
# COMPACT_ATOMS: atom_id res chain seq x y z
N MET A 1 22.59 27.70 -14.16
CA MET A 1 22.02 27.48 -12.83
C MET A 1 20.60 26.97 -13.05
N THR A 2 20.42 25.67 -13.02
CA THR A 2 19.10 25.04 -13.08
C THR A 2 18.42 25.29 -11.75
N ALA A 3 17.31 26.03 -11.77
CA ALA A 3 16.45 26.17 -10.60
C ALA A 3 16.07 24.77 -10.10
N GLN A 4 16.47 24.43 -8.89
CA GLN A 4 15.95 23.25 -8.22
C GLN A 4 14.44 23.43 -8.13
N ALA A 5 13.69 22.53 -8.80
CA ALA A 5 12.25 22.53 -8.69
C ALA A 5 11.87 22.28 -7.24
N VAL A 6 11.14 23.20 -6.65
CA VAL A 6 10.66 23.10 -5.27
C VAL A 6 9.59 22.01 -5.23
N ASP A 7 9.75 21.05 -4.33
CA ASP A 7 8.76 20.03 -4.06
C ASP A 7 7.45 20.73 -3.59
N PRO A 8 6.31 20.54 -4.28
CA PRO A 8 5.06 21.17 -3.93
C PRO A 8 4.39 20.64 -2.66
N ILE A 9 4.90 19.56 -2.08
CA ILE A 9 4.37 19.06 -0.79
C ILE A 9 4.83 20.02 0.32
N PRO A 10 3.89 20.62 1.08
CA PRO A 10 4.24 21.36 2.28
C PRO A 10 4.96 20.40 3.25
N LEU A 11 6.23 20.65 3.50
CA LEU A 11 7.01 19.89 4.46
C LEU A 11 6.76 20.47 5.85
N GLU A 12 5.58 20.24 6.37
CA GLU A 12 5.36 20.43 7.81
C GLU A 12 6.04 19.26 8.51
N ASP A 13 7.22 19.49 9.04
CA ASP A 13 7.97 18.52 9.85
C ASP A 13 7.35 18.31 11.24
N ALA A 14 6.27 19.01 11.52
CA ALA A 14 5.53 18.90 12.75
C ALA A 14 4.69 17.62 12.77
N PHE A 15 4.82 16.84 13.81
CA PHE A 15 3.92 15.74 14.13
C PHE A 15 3.34 15.93 15.54
N ASP A 16 2.08 15.54 15.73
CA ASP A 16 1.44 15.56 17.05
C ASP A 16 1.96 14.38 17.86
N PHE A 17 3.00 14.61 18.66
CA PHE A 17 3.56 13.62 19.56
C PHE A 17 2.94 13.76 20.94
N ARG A 18 2.44 12.64 21.46
CA ARG A 18 1.93 12.51 22.83
C ARG A 18 2.80 11.52 23.58
N GLY A 19 3.43 12.01 24.64
CA GLY A 19 4.22 11.21 25.57
C GLY A 19 3.36 10.24 26.36
N PRO A 20 3.96 9.40 27.25
CA PRO A 20 3.28 8.26 27.80
C PRO A 20 2.00 8.66 28.54
N ASP A 21 0.91 8.02 28.16
CA ASP A 21 -0.37 8.11 28.87
C ASP A 21 -0.36 7.27 30.16
N ALA A 22 -1.50 7.16 30.83
CA ALA A 22 -1.62 6.38 32.08
C ALA A 22 -1.29 4.88 31.90
N SER A 23 -1.33 4.36 30.68
CA SER A 23 -0.93 2.97 30.34
C SER A 23 0.54 2.85 29.96
N GLY A 24 1.27 3.96 29.84
CA GLY A 24 2.64 4.03 29.35
C GLY A 24 2.76 4.07 27.82
N GLN A 25 1.65 4.30 27.08
CA GLN A 25 1.65 4.36 25.63
C GLN A 25 2.04 5.74 25.13
N CYS A 26 3.05 5.79 24.25
CA CYS A 26 3.36 6.95 23.42
C CYS A 26 2.61 6.88 22.09
N ALA A 27 2.23 8.03 21.55
CA ALA A 27 1.56 8.12 20.26
C ALA A 27 2.07 9.28 19.41
N ALA A 28 1.99 9.15 18.09
CA ALA A 28 2.19 10.26 17.17
C ALA A 28 1.23 10.17 16.00
N MET A 29 0.85 11.33 15.46
CA MET A 29 0.06 11.44 14.24
C MET A 29 0.64 12.53 13.33
N PHE A 30 0.61 12.26 12.03
CA PHE A 30 0.97 13.22 10.98
C PHE A 30 0.26 12.87 9.67
N TYR A 31 0.26 13.79 8.73
CA TYR A 31 -0.33 13.57 7.41
C TYR A 31 0.74 13.23 6.38
N ALA A 32 0.58 12.12 5.66
CA ALA A 32 1.41 11.71 4.53
C ALA A 32 0.60 10.82 3.58
N PHE A 33 1.00 10.71 2.31
CA PHE A 33 0.38 9.82 1.31
C PHE A 33 -1.14 10.05 1.15
N ASN A 34 -1.60 11.29 1.28
CA ASN A 34 -3.02 11.66 1.31
C ASN A 34 -3.85 10.94 2.39
N THR A 35 -3.23 10.59 3.52
CA THR A 35 -3.90 9.95 4.65
C THR A 35 -3.26 10.35 5.98
N VAL A 36 -3.94 10.02 7.08
CA VAL A 36 -3.37 10.14 8.42
C VAL A 36 -2.51 8.92 8.71
N VAL A 37 -1.26 9.16 9.10
CA VAL A 37 -0.36 8.16 9.67
C VAL A 37 -0.45 8.24 11.17
N SER A 38 -0.67 7.12 11.85
CA SER A 38 -0.65 7.03 13.30
C SER A 38 0.34 5.97 13.77
N LEU A 39 1.12 6.33 14.79
CA LEU A 39 2.11 5.49 15.45
C LEU A 39 1.74 5.40 16.92
N GLN A 40 1.77 4.20 17.49
CA GLN A 40 1.61 3.97 18.93
C GLN A 40 2.64 2.95 19.37
N ALA A 41 3.24 3.15 20.54
CA ALA A 41 4.26 2.26 21.06
C ALA A 41 4.33 2.28 22.59
N PHE A 42 4.86 1.20 23.14
CA PHE A 42 5.20 1.06 24.55
C PHE A 42 6.72 0.95 24.67
N ALA A 43 7.38 2.06 25.00
CA ALA A 43 8.81 2.15 25.26
C ALA A 43 9.10 3.44 26.04
N GLU A 44 10.34 3.67 26.39
CA GLU A 44 10.78 4.94 26.98
C GLU A 44 10.43 6.12 26.07
N GLU A 45 9.94 7.22 26.64
CA GLU A 45 9.47 8.39 25.89
C GLU A 45 10.52 8.92 24.90
N ALA A 46 11.78 8.97 25.31
CA ALA A 46 12.86 9.46 24.46
C ALA A 46 13.05 8.56 23.22
N ALA A 47 13.01 7.23 23.41
CA ALA A 47 13.10 6.26 22.31
C ALA A 47 11.90 6.37 21.36
N CYS A 48 10.68 6.50 21.89
CA CYS A 48 9.48 6.71 21.08
C CYS A 48 9.58 7.99 20.27
N ARG A 49 10.01 9.09 20.87
CA ARG A 49 10.14 10.39 20.18
C ARG A 49 11.15 10.34 19.05
N GLU A 50 12.31 9.72 19.28
CA GLU A 50 13.34 9.53 18.27
C GLU A 50 12.83 8.63 17.14
N ALA A 51 12.26 7.46 17.47
CA ALA A 51 11.73 6.52 16.50
C ALA A 51 10.65 7.15 15.61
N PHE A 52 9.72 7.88 16.21
CA PHE A 52 8.61 8.50 15.47
C PHE A 52 9.09 9.66 14.60
N GLN A 53 10.11 10.41 15.03
CA GLN A 53 10.72 11.43 14.19
C GLN A 53 11.44 10.81 12.97
N GLN A 54 12.18 9.70 13.19
CA GLN A 54 12.80 8.96 12.08
C GLN A 54 11.75 8.37 11.13
N ALA A 55 10.65 7.85 11.66
CA ALA A 55 9.51 7.36 10.86
C ALA A 55 8.89 8.46 10.00
N LEU A 56 8.66 9.67 10.54
CA LEU A 56 8.20 10.82 9.77
C LEU A 56 9.18 11.15 8.62
N ASN A 57 10.48 11.22 8.91
CA ASN A 57 11.50 11.51 7.90
C ASN A 57 11.52 10.46 6.79
N ALA A 58 11.37 9.17 7.15
CA ALA A 58 11.27 8.08 6.19
C ALA A 58 10.00 8.19 5.33
N CYS A 59 8.84 8.48 5.92
CA CYS A 59 7.61 8.71 5.18
C CYS A 59 7.76 9.85 4.17
N ARG A 60 8.39 10.98 4.57
CA ARG A 60 8.66 12.11 3.66
C ARG A 60 9.60 11.71 2.51
N LYS A 61 10.62 10.90 2.80
CA LYS A 61 11.51 10.36 1.77
C LYS A 61 10.73 9.50 0.77
N PHE A 62 9.93 8.55 1.24
CA PHE A 62 9.18 7.64 0.38
C PHE A 62 8.09 8.37 -0.43
N GLU A 63 7.45 9.38 0.13
CA GLU A 63 6.50 10.22 -0.61
C GLU A 63 7.16 10.88 -1.82
N ARG A 64 8.42 11.38 -1.67
CA ARG A 64 9.20 11.94 -2.78
C ARG A 64 9.66 10.90 -3.80
N LEU A 65 9.89 9.66 -3.39
CA LEU A 65 10.33 8.60 -4.30
C LEU A 65 9.15 7.99 -5.07
N PHE A 66 8.03 7.72 -4.39
CA PHE A 66 6.96 6.86 -4.91
C PHE A 66 5.75 7.62 -5.47
N SER A 67 5.71 8.94 -5.34
CA SER A 67 4.61 9.74 -5.87
C SER A 67 4.59 9.72 -7.41
N ARG A 68 3.41 9.44 -7.98
CA ARG A 68 3.19 9.57 -9.43
C ARG A 68 2.92 11.01 -9.90
N THR A 69 2.77 11.95 -8.97
CA THR A 69 2.41 13.35 -9.26
C THR A 69 3.53 14.34 -9.00
N LEU A 70 4.50 14.00 -8.15
CA LEU A 70 5.69 14.82 -7.91
C LEU A 70 6.67 14.70 -9.08
N PRO A 71 7.04 15.79 -9.76
CA PRO A 71 7.77 15.73 -11.03
C PRO A 71 9.16 15.07 -10.94
N HIS A 72 9.78 15.08 -9.76
CA HIS A 72 11.14 14.56 -9.55
C HIS A 72 11.18 13.22 -8.81
N SER A 73 10.03 12.64 -8.50
CA SER A 73 9.96 11.30 -7.93
C SER A 73 10.50 10.25 -8.91
N ASP A 74 10.97 9.13 -8.40
CA ASP A 74 11.43 8.02 -9.24
C ASP A 74 10.31 7.52 -10.14
N ILE A 75 9.10 7.34 -9.59
CA ILE A 75 7.92 6.90 -10.34
C ILE A 75 7.56 7.88 -11.47
N SER A 76 7.54 9.20 -11.19
CA SER A 76 7.25 10.18 -12.24
C SER A 76 8.35 10.22 -13.31
N ARG A 77 9.63 10.05 -12.94
CA ARG A 77 10.74 9.99 -13.89
C ARG A 77 10.64 8.76 -14.79
N ILE A 78 10.31 7.59 -14.23
CA ILE A 78 10.05 6.36 -14.98
C ILE A 78 8.90 6.58 -15.97
N ASN A 79 7.76 7.09 -15.51
CA ASN A 79 6.56 7.32 -16.33
C ASN A 79 6.78 8.35 -17.45
N ASN A 80 7.73 9.26 -17.31
CA ASN A 80 8.04 10.29 -18.31
C ASN A 80 9.26 9.93 -19.19
N ALA A 81 9.92 8.81 -18.96
CA ALA A 81 11.16 8.43 -19.64
C ALA A 81 10.97 7.92 -21.08
N ARG A 82 9.72 7.63 -21.50
CA ARG A 82 9.36 7.21 -22.87
C ARG A 82 10.24 6.08 -23.39
N GLY A 83 10.40 5.02 -22.60
CA GLY A 83 11.18 3.84 -22.96
C GLY A 83 12.70 3.95 -22.68
N ALA A 84 13.16 5.06 -22.12
CA ALA A 84 14.58 5.19 -21.72
C ALA A 84 14.81 4.59 -20.33
N TRP A 85 16.05 4.15 -20.07
CA TRP A 85 16.49 3.71 -18.74
C TRP A 85 16.55 4.90 -17.78
N VAL A 86 16.04 4.69 -16.56
CA VAL A 86 16.05 5.68 -15.48
C VAL A 86 16.83 5.14 -14.30
N ASP A 87 17.84 5.89 -13.83
CA ASP A 87 18.49 5.60 -12.55
C ASP A 87 17.49 5.90 -11.41
N VAL A 88 17.28 4.94 -10.53
CA VAL A 88 16.33 5.03 -9.42
C VAL A 88 17.00 4.73 -8.08
N SER A 89 16.35 5.06 -6.98
CA SER A 89 16.76 4.62 -5.66
C SER A 89 16.63 3.10 -5.53
N ARG A 90 17.42 2.51 -4.62
CA ARG A 90 17.27 1.10 -4.26
C ARG A 90 15.85 0.79 -3.79
N GLU A 91 15.29 1.68 -2.99
CA GLU A 91 13.94 1.51 -2.45
C GLU A 91 12.87 1.44 -3.56
N THR A 92 12.99 2.27 -4.61
CA THR A 92 12.09 2.18 -5.76
C THR A 92 12.29 0.89 -6.55
N PHE A 93 13.54 0.47 -6.72
CA PHE A 93 13.87 -0.79 -7.38
C PHE A 93 13.27 -1.99 -6.63
N ASP A 94 13.49 -2.06 -5.31
CA ASP A 94 12.99 -3.13 -4.45
C ASP A 94 11.44 -3.16 -4.45
N LEU A 95 10.78 -1.99 -4.35
CA LEU A 95 9.31 -1.88 -4.39
C LEU A 95 8.75 -2.37 -5.73
N LEU A 96 9.32 -1.93 -6.86
CA LEU A 96 8.82 -2.33 -8.19
C LEU A 96 9.09 -3.81 -8.48
N THR A 97 10.23 -4.34 -8.05
CA THR A 97 10.54 -5.78 -8.15
C THR A 97 9.49 -6.62 -7.40
N ALA A 98 9.17 -6.26 -6.17
CA ALA A 98 8.13 -6.94 -5.40
C ALA A 98 6.74 -6.75 -6.03
N SER A 99 6.44 -5.56 -6.54
CA SER A 99 5.14 -5.28 -7.17
C SER A 99 4.93 -6.12 -8.44
N VAL A 100 5.97 -6.32 -9.25
CA VAL A 100 5.93 -7.21 -10.44
C VAL A 100 5.69 -8.66 -10.02
N LEU A 101 6.22 -9.11 -8.88
CA LEU A 101 5.94 -10.44 -8.35
C LEU A 101 4.43 -10.60 -8.06
N TYR A 102 3.78 -9.63 -7.41
CA TYR A 102 2.34 -9.68 -7.15
C TYR A 102 1.52 -9.62 -8.44
N CYS A 103 1.97 -8.88 -9.47
CA CYS A 103 1.34 -8.93 -10.81
C CYS A 103 1.40 -10.36 -11.38
N ALA A 104 2.55 -11.01 -11.30
CA ALA A 104 2.75 -12.36 -11.81
C ALA A 104 1.91 -13.39 -11.04
N GLU A 105 1.95 -13.36 -9.71
CA GLU A 105 1.22 -14.30 -8.84
C GLU A 105 -0.30 -14.15 -8.96
N SER A 106 -0.80 -12.93 -9.17
CA SER A 106 -2.23 -12.67 -9.42
C SER A 106 -2.68 -13.09 -10.83
N GLY A 107 -1.74 -13.45 -11.72
CA GLY A 107 -2.03 -13.69 -13.13
C GLY A 107 -2.43 -12.42 -13.88
N GLY A 108 -2.01 -11.24 -13.40
CA GLY A 108 -2.29 -9.94 -13.98
C GLY A 108 -3.62 -9.30 -13.54
N VAL A 109 -4.34 -9.92 -12.59
CA VAL A 109 -5.54 -9.30 -11.98
C VAL A 109 -5.15 -8.05 -11.19
N PHE A 110 -3.98 -8.06 -10.58
CA PHE A 110 -3.30 -6.88 -10.08
C PHE A 110 -2.19 -6.51 -11.08
N ASP A 111 -2.21 -5.28 -11.59
CA ASP A 111 -1.21 -4.81 -12.55
C ASP A 111 -0.83 -3.36 -12.23
N ILE A 112 0.44 -3.15 -11.90
CA ILE A 112 0.95 -1.82 -11.54
C ILE A 112 1.11 -0.89 -12.76
N THR A 113 1.02 -1.39 -14.00
CA THR A 113 1.04 -0.55 -15.20
C THR A 113 -0.32 0.08 -15.52
N MET A 114 -1.33 -0.19 -14.70
CA MET A 114 -2.65 0.46 -14.76
C MET A 114 -2.60 1.98 -14.59
N GLY A 115 -1.44 2.55 -14.25
CA GLY A 115 -1.24 4.00 -14.22
C GLY A 115 -1.67 4.72 -15.51
N SER A 116 -1.55 4.07 -16.66
CA SER A 116 -2.02 4.57 -17.95
C SER A 116 -3.55 4.78 -17.98
N ALA A 117 -4.32 3.90 -17.34
CA ALA A 117 -5.79 3.94 -17.30
C ALA A 117 -6.31 4.74 -16.07
N VAL A 118 -5.71 4.57 -14.91
CA VAL A 118 -6.13 5.21 -13.64
C VAL A 118 -6.18 6.73 -13.76
N ARG A 119 -5.26 7.35 -14.49
CA ARG A 119 -5.21 8.82 -14.69
C ARG A 119 -6.43 9.39 -15.42
N LEU A 120 -7.24 8.57 -16.06
CA LEU A 120 -8.46 8.97 -16.78
C LEU A 120 -9.68 9.07 -15.86
N TRP A 121 -9.57 8.53 -14.66
CA TRP A 121 -10.59 8.58 -13.63
C TRP A 121 -10.30 9.69 -12.60
N ASP A 122 -11.36 10.30 -12.07
CA ASP A 122 -11.26 11.15 -10.87
C ASP A 122 -12.38 10.77 -9.90
N PHE A 123 -12.04 9.86 -8.97
CA PHE A 123 -12.99 9.35 -7.98
C PHE A 123 -13.42 10.41 -6.94
N HIS A 124 -12.64 11.49 -6.77
CA HIS A 124 -13.02 12.59 -5.87
C HIS A 124 -14.05 13.54 -6.51
N ARG A 125 -13.95 13.73 -7.83
CA ARG A 125 -14.87 14.59 -8.59
C ARG A 125 -16.00 13.83 -9.26
N GLY A 126 -16.01 12.49 -9.14
CA GLY A 126 -16.99 11.64 -9.80
C GLY A 126 -16.85 11.64 -11.33
N ILE A 127 -15.63 11.73 -11.85
CA ILE A 127 -15.38 11.72 -13.31
C ILE A 127 -15.19 10.29 -13.77
N ILE A 128 -16.10 9.86 -14.66
CA ILE A 128 -16.02 8.57 -15.35
C ILE A 128 -15.07 8.72 -16.56
N ALA A 129 -14.17 7.75 -16.73
CA ALA A 129 -13.26 7.74 -17.86
C ALA A 129 -14.02 7.59 -19.20
N ASP A 130 -13.58 8.34 -20.21
CA ASP A 130 -14.06 8.17 -21.58
C ASP A 130 -13.65 6.79 -22.11
N GLU A 131 -14.61 6.03 -22.61
CA GLU A 131 -14.41 4.64 -23.02
C GLU A 131 -13.36 4.48 -24.14
N ALA A 132 -13.36 5.40 -25.12
CA ALA A 132 -12.41 5.34 -26.22
C ALA A 132 -10.98 5.63 -25.76
N LYS A 133 -10.81 6.60 -24.85
CA LYS A 133 -9.52 6.90 -24.22
C LYS A 133 -9.06 5.76 -23.33
N LEU A 134 -9.99 5.17 -22.57
CA LEU A 134 -9.68 4.04 -21.69
C LEU A 134 -9.20 2.83 -22.50
N LYS A 135 -9.92 2.47 -23.58
CA LYS A 135 -9.50 1.41 -24.49
C LYS A 135 -8.14 1.67 -25.14
N ALA A 136 -7.82 2.94 -25.43
CA ALA A 136 -6.50 3.30 -25.94
C ALA A 136 -5.42 3.11 -24.85
N ALA A 137 -5.69 3.54 -23.61
CA ALA A 137 -4.77 3.44 -22.49
C ALA A 137 -4.48 1.98 -22.08
N LEU A 138 -5.47 1.09 -22.18
CA LEU A 138 -5.32 -0.33 -21.82
C LEU A 138 -4.36 -1.09 -22.76
N ARG A 139 -4.05 -0.58 -23.95
CA ARG A 139 -3.03 -1.18 -24.83
C ARG A 139 -1.62 -1.08 -24.27
N HIS A 140 -1.41 -0.19 -23.30
CA HIS A 140 -0.15 0.09 -22.64
C HIS A 140 -0.08 -0.54 -21.23
N VAL A 141 -1.01 -1.43 -20.89
CA VAL A 141 -1.06 -2.16 -19.63
C VAL A 141 -0.51 -3.55 -19.82
N ASP A 142 0.74 -3.74 -19.44
CA ASP A 142 1.41 -5.04 -19.36
C ASP A 142 2.64 -4.93 -18.44
N TRP A 143 2.51 -5.45 -17.24
CA TRP A 143 3.59 -5.46 -16.25
C TRP A 143 4.86 -6.19 -16.73
N ARG A 144 4.76 -7.07 -17.72
CA ARG A 144 5.90 -7.84 -18.27
C ARG A 144 6.87 -6.96 -19.04
N GLY A 145 6.41 -5.79 -19.49
CA GLY A 145 7.24 -4.78 -20.15
C GLY A 145 8.06 -3.91 -19.17
N ILE A 146 8.06 -4.21 -17.86
CA ILE A 146 8.92 -3.53 -16.88
C ILE A 146 10.26 -4.25 -16.83
N GLU A 147 11.32 -3.56 -17.20
CA GLU A 147 12.67 -4.10 -17.21
C GLU A 147 13.52 -3.52 -16.08
N PHE A 148 14.34 -4.38 -15.49
CA PHE A 148 15.21 -4.08 -14.35
C PHE A 148 16.68 -4.30 -14.74
N ASP A 149 17.56 -3.39 -14.31
CA ASP A 149 18.99 -3.53 -14.48
C ASP A 149 19.68 -3.11 -13.18
N GLU A 150 20.46 -4.03 -12.63
CA GLU A 150 21.30 -3.83 -11.46
C GLU A 150 22.74 -4.10 -11.87
N ALA A 151 23.58 -3.07 -11.84
CA ALA A 151 24.96 -3.16 -12.27
C ALA A 151 25.89 -2.41 -11.34
N GLU A 152 27.06 -2.96 -11.07
CA GLU A 152 28.13 -2.26 -10.39
C GLU A 152 28.73 -1.20 -11.34
N SER A 153 28.81 0.04 -10.86
CA SER A 153 29.39 1.14 -11.61
C SER A 153 30.92 1.01 -11.65
N GLU A 154 31.49 0.86 -12.84
CA GLU A 154 32.94 0.82 -13.04
C GLU A 154 33.66 2.09 -12.53
N ARG A 155 32.92 3.20 -12.42
CA ARG A 155 33.50 4.51 -12.06
C ARG A 155 33.75 4.67 -10.55
N ASP A 156 32.86 4.15 -9.69
CA ASP A 156 32.88 4.40 -8.25
C ASP A 156 32.58 3.17 -7.39
N GLY A 157 32.41 2.00 -8.02
CA GLY A 157 32.13 0.74 -7.35
C GLY A 157 30.77 0.68 -6.67
N LYS A 158 29.86 1.64 -6.97
CA LYS A 158 28.51 1.65 -6.38
C LYS A 158 27.54 0.90 -7.26
N THR A 159 26.63 0.16 -6.64
CA THR A 159 25.53 -0.46 -7.35
C THR A 159 24.57 0.62 -7.87
N ARG A 160 24.26 0.53 -9.16
CA ARG A 160 23.23 1.35 -9.83
C ARG A 160 22.02 0.50 -10.06
N TYR A 161 20.88 1.07 -9.80
CA TYR A 161 19.56 0.49 -10.01
C TYR A 161 18.87 1.26 -11.11
N ARG A 162 18.46 0.59 -12.18
CA ARG A 162 17.81 1.22 -13.33
C ARG A 162 16.53 0.46 -13.68
N ILE A 163 15.53 1.21 -14.12
CA ILE A 163 14.25 0.68 -14.56
C ILE A 163 13.87 1.31 -15.90
N ARG A 164 13.25 0.51 -16.75
CA ARG A 164 12.71 0.94 -18.03
C ARG A 164 11.33 0.32 -18.22
N LEU A 165 10.41 1.09 -18.81
CA LEU A 165 9.17 0.57 -19.39
C LEU A 165 9.43 0.37 -20.87
N GLU A 166 9.31 -0.86 -21.39
CA GLU A 166 9.54 -1.17 -22.82
C GLU A 166 8.58 -0.36 -23.70
N ASP A 167 7.31 -0.29 -23.32
CA ASP A 167 6.31 0.55 -23.97
C ASP A 167 6.48 2.02 -23.53
N PRO A 168 6.75 2.97 -24.45
CA PRO A 168 6.98 4.38 -24.13
C PRO A 168 5.73 5.11 -23.62
N ASP A 169 4.55 4.54 -23.75
CA ASP A 169 3.28 5.11 -23.29
C ASP A 169 2.72 4.39 -22.05
N ALA A 170 3.39 3.33 -21.57
CA ALA A 170 3.08 2.69 -20.30
C ALA A 170 3.33 3.63 -19.11
N SER A 171 2.61 3.39 -18.01
CA SER A 171 2.76 4.19 -16.79
C SER A 171 2.51 3.33 -15.55
N VAL A 172 3.44 3.32 -14.62
CA VAL A 172 3.30 2.60 -13.36
C VAL A 172 2.61 3.43 -12.28
N ASP A 173 1.82 2.76 -11.47
CA ASP A 173 1.20 3.27 -10.24
C ASP A 173 1.42 2.27 -9.12
N VAL A 174 2.13 2.65 -8.08
CA VAL A 174 2.48 1.79 -6.94
C VAL A 174 1.52 1.98 -5.75
N GLY A 175 0.38 2.62 -5.95
CA GLY A 175 -0.59 2.88 -4.88
C GLY A 175 -1.11 1.64 -4.16
N GLY A 176 -1.05 0.47 -4.79
CA GLY A 176 -1.46 -0.82 -4.22
C GLY A 176 -0.34 -1.61 -3.52
N THR A 177 0.88 -1.05 -3.39
CA THR A 177 2.02 -1.72 -2.74
C THR A 177 2.88 -0.78 -1.90
N ALA A 178 2.88 0.52 -2.23
CA ALA A 178 3.78 1.50 -1.62
C ALA A 178 3.61 1.63 -0.09
N LYS A 179 2.36 1.66 0.42
CA LYS A 179 2.13 1.79 1.86
C LYS A 179 2.62 0.56 2.64
N GLY A 180 2.51 -0.64 2.05
CA GLY A 180 3.05 -1.87 2.62
C GLY A 180 4.56 -1.81 2.77
N TYR A 181 5.26 -1.44 1.71
CA TYR A 181 6.70 -1.23 1.74
C TYR A 181 7.12 -0.20 2.80
N ILE A 182 6.40 0.93 2.85
CA ILE A 182 6.67 2.00 3.82
C ILE A 182 6.41 1.55 5.25
N ALA A 183 5.33 0.80 5.52
CA ALA A 183 5.01 0.29 6.84
C ALA A 183 6.11 -0.66 7.36
N ASP A 184 6.60 -1.56 6.50
CA ASP A 184 7.72 -2.45 6.83
C ASP A 184 9.01 -1.68 7.13
N ALA A 185 9.33 -0.65 6.32
CA ALA A 185 10.48 0.21 6.55
C ALA A 185 10.36 1.01 7.86
N VAL A 186 9.19 1.55 8.17
CA VAL A 186 8.91 2.23 9.44
C VAL A 186 9.02 1.26 10.61
N GLY A 187 8.46 0.06 10.49
CA GLY A 187 8.60 -0.99 11.51
C GLY A 187 10.07 -1.32 11.80
N ALA A 188 10.89 -1.45 10.76
CA ALA A 188 12.33 -1.69 10.91
C ALA A 188 13.05 -0.53 11.64
N ILE A 189 12.68 0.72 11.37
CA ILE A 189 13.20 1.90 12.08
C ILE A 189 12.84 1.84 13.56
N LEU A 190 11.59 1.53 13.90
CA LEU A 190 11.16 1.43 15.29
C LEU A 190 11.96 0.34 16.04
N LEU A 191 12.16 -0.82 15.43
CA LEU A 191 12.97 -1.89 16.02
C LEU A 191 14.44 -1.48 16.21
N GLN A 192 15.04 -0.82 15.23
CA GLN A 192 16.43 -0.34 15.30
C GLN A 192 16.65 0.71 16.41
N THR A 193 15.61 1.48 16.75
CA THR A 193 15.63 2.46 17.86
C THR A 193 15.25 1.85 19.22
N GLY A 194 15.10 0.51 19.28
CA GLY A 194 14.79 -0.18 20.54
C GLY A 194 13.32 -0.20 20.94
N VAL A 195 12.41 0.17 20.04
CA VAL A 195 10.96 0.11 20.26
C VAL A 195 10.45 -1.24 19.78
N HIS A 196 10.07 -2.14 20.71
CA HIS A 196 9.70 -3.53 20.41
C HIS A 196 8.22 -3.86 20.60
N SER A 197 7.40 -2.91 21.05
CA SER A 197 5.94 -3.06 21.13
C SER A 197 5.29 -1.85 20.49
N PHE A 198 4.78 -2.01 19.27
CA PHE A 198 4.21 -0.90 18.51
C PHE A 198 3.14 -1.33 17.51
N ILE A 199 2.36 -0.36 17.09
CA ILE A 199 1.46 -0.42 15.96
C ILE A 199 1.66 0.81 15.06
N VAL A 200 1.77 0.56 13.76
CA VAL A 200 1.87 1.56 12.68
C VAL A 200 0.63 1.46 11.83
N ASN A 201 -0.06 2.56 11.57
CA ASN A 201 -1.22 2.61 10.70
C ASN A 201 -1.03 3.69 9.62
N LEU A 202 -0.96 3.27 8.37
CA LEU A 202 -0.86 4.10 7.18
C LEU A 202 -2.19 4.11 6.42
N GLY A 203 -3.21 4.76 6.99
CA GLY A 203 -4.51 4.88 6.33
C GLY A 203 -5.23 3.54 6.09
N GLY A 204 -5.15 2.61 7.05
CA GLY A 204 -5.79 1.28 6.98
C GLY A 204 -4.82 0.15 6.61
N ASN A 205 -3.59 0.45 6.23
CA ASN A 205 -2.49 -0.50 6.23
C ASN A 205 -1.91 -0.52 7.65
N VAL A 206 -2.01 -1.63 8.36
CA VAL A 206 -1.66 -1.73 9.78
C VAL A 206 -0.61 -2.79 10.01
N LEU A 207 0.54 -2.39 10.54
CA LEU A 207 1.62 -3.28 10.99
C LEU A 207 1.69 -3.24 12.53
N ALA A 208 1.77 -4.39 13.18
CA ALA A 208 1.99 -4.49 14.61
C ALA A 208 3.18 -5.40 14.95
N HIS A 209 3.93 -5.03 15.97
CA HIS A 209 5.04 -5.81 16.50
C HIS A 209 4.95 -5.93 18.01
N GLY A 210 5.33 -7.11 18.52
CA GLY A 210 5.29 -7.42 19.94
C GLY A 210 3.86 -7.45 20.52
N VAL A 211 3.79 -7.44 21.83
CA VAL A 211 2.55 -7.44 22.62
C VAL A 211 2.49 -6.18 23.50
N LYS A 212 1.30 -5.83 23.94
CA LYS A 212 1.09 -4.76 24.90
C LYS A 212 1.66 -5.16 26.28
N PRO A 213 1.87 -4.21 27.22
CA PRO A 213 2.39 -4.49 28.56
C PRO A 213 1.58 -5.50 29.37
N ASP A 214 0.28 -5.65 29.07
CA ASP A 214 -0.61 -6.62 29.69
C ASP A 214 -0.51 -8.04 29.06
N GLY A 215 0.44 -8.24 28.12
CA GLY A 215 0.63 -9.50 27.40
C GLY A 215 -0.36 -9.77 26.25
N ASN A 216 -1.32 -8.89 26.04
CA ASN A 216 -2.29 -9.05 24.97
C ASN A 216 -1.74 -8.60 23.59
N PRO A 217 -2.14 -9.31 22.50
CA PRO A 217 -1.81 -8.84 21.15
C PRO A 217 -2.53 -7.51 20.83
N TRP A 218 -2.03 -6.84 19.80
CA TRP A 218 -2.74 -5.73 19.19
C TRP A 218 -4.03 -6.24 18.56
N LYS A 219 -5.07 -5.42 18.48
CA LYS A 219 -6.36 -5.80 17.88
C LYS A 219 -6.72 -4.82 16.77
N ILE A 220 -6.98 -5.35 15.58
CA ILE A 220 -7.34 -4.56 14.41
C ILE A 220 -8.80 -4.83 14.08
N GLY A 221 -9.60 -3.76 14.00
CA GLY A 221 -11.01 -3.86 13.63
C GLY A 221 -11.16 -4.15 12.13
N LEU A 222 -12.00 -5.14 11.79
CA LEU A 222 -12.48 -5.34 10.43
C LEU A 222 -13.59 -4.33 10.16
N GLN A 223 -13.35 -3.35 9.28
CA GLN A 223 -14.32 -2.33 8.96
C GLN A 223 -15.59 -2.94 8.38
N ASP A 224 -16.76 -2.43 8.82
CA ASP A 224 -18.04 -2.76 8.20
C ASP A 224 -18.16 -2.00 6.86
N PRO A 225 -18.28 -2.67 5.70
CA PRO A 225 -18.36 -2.01 4.41
C PRO A 225 -19.63 -1.15 4.23
N ARG A 226 -20.64 -1.34 5.08
CA ARG A 226 -21.90 -0.58 5.07
C ARG A 226 -21.82 0.75 5.81
N GLU A 227 -20.70 1.01 6.46
CA GLU A 227 -20.51 2.12 7.38
C GLU A 227 -19.30 2.97 6.98
N THR A 228 -19.34 4.24 7.32
CA THR A 228 -18.16 5.10 7.14
C THR A 228 -17.10 4.80 8.20
N ARG A 229 -15.84 5.14 7.93
CA ARG A 229 -14.76 4.99 8.92
C ARG A 229 -15.02 5.76 10.20
N GLU A 230 -15.67 6.91 10.10
CA GLU A 230 -15.99 7.78 11.23
C GLU A 230 -17.04 7.17 12.17
N SER A 231 -17.86 6.24 11.70
CA SER A 231 -18.84 5.54 12.54
C SER A 231 -18.17 4.65 13.58
N GLY A 232 -16.93 4.20 13.32
CA GLY A 232 -16.19 3.27 14.18
C GLY A 232 -16.79 1.86 14.27
N LYS A 233 -17.82 1.54 13.47
CA LYS A 233 -18.42 0.22 13.47
C LYS A 233 -17.53 -0.80 12.75
N ILE A 234 -17.38 -1.94 13.39
CA ILE A 234 -16.54 -3.06 12.90
C ILE A 234 -17.35 -4.35 12.90
N LEU A 235 -17.04 -5.24 11.94
CA LEU A 235 -17.62 -6.59 11.86
C LEU A 235 -16.99 -7.57 12.86
N GLY A 236 -15.79 -7.26 13.34
CA GLY A 236 -15.00 -8.08 14.25
C GLY A 236 -13.64 -7.48 14.47
N ALA A 237 -12.78 -8.16 15.24
CA ALA A 237 -11.42 -7.75 15.48
C ALA A 237 -10.45 -8.93 15.31
N VAL A 238 -9.32 -8.69 14.64
CA VAL A 238 -8.26 -9.66 14.41
C VAL A 238 -7.12 -9.37 15.39
N PRO A 239 -6.66 -10.36 16.18
CA PRO A 239 -5.45 -10.21 16.98
C PRO A 239 -4.24 -10.18 16.05
N LEU A 240 -3.30 -9.27 16.32
CA LEU A 240 -2.12 -9.06 15.51
C LEU A 240 -0.88 -9.00 16.38
N MET A 241 0.12 -9.82 16.05
CA MET A 241 1.43 -9.86 16.70
C MET A 241 2.48 -10.24 15.64
N ASP A 242 3.52 -9.42 15.48
CA ASP A 242 4.58 -9.60 14.49
C ASP A 242 4.05 -9.84 13.06
N ALA A 243 3.03 -9.06 12.69
CA ALA A 243 2.31 -9.23 11.43
C ALA A 243 1.64 -7.92 11.01
N SER A 244 1.18 -7.90 9.78
CA SER A 244 0.40 -6.80 9.20
C SER A 244 -0.99 -7.26 8.80
N ALA A 245 -1.96 -6.36 8.90
CA ALA A 245 -3.31 -6.52 8.38
C ALA A 245 -3.63 -5.33 7.46
N VAL A 246 -3.97 -5.63 6.21
CA VAL A 246 -4.30 -4.61 5.21
C VAL A 246 -5.64 -4.93 4.58
N THR A 247 -6.49 -3.91 4.48
CA THR A 247 -7.82 -4.03 3.87
C THR A 247 -7.88 -3.23 2.58
N SER A 248 -8.31 -3.89 1.50
CA SER A 248 -8.80 -3.24 0.28
C SER A 248 -10.32 -3.29 0.27
N GLY A 249 -10.96 -2.16 -0.05
CA GLY A 249 -12.42 -2.06 -0.04
C GLY A 249 -12.96 -1.23 -1.20
N THR A 250 -14.10 -1.65 -1.76
CA THR A 250 -14.79 -0.93 -2.84
C THR A 250 -15.35 0.42 -2.36
N TYR A 251 -15.57 0.58 -1.07
CA TYR A 251 -16.16 1.75 -0.41
C TYR A 251 -15.16 2.86 -0.08
N GLU A 252 -13.85 2.64 -0.22
CA GLU A 252 -12.83 3.61 0.26
C GLU A 252 -12.72 4.85 -0.63
N ARG A 253 -12.72 4.67 -1.94
CA ARG A 253 -12.71 5.75 -2.94
C ARG A 253 -13.72 5.39 -4.01
N SER A 254 -14.95 5.80 -3.80
CA SER A 254 -16.07 5.50 -4.68
C SER A 254 -17.01 6.68 -4.81
N PHE A 255 -17.79 6.68 -5.87
CA PHE A 255 -18.89 7.61 -6.10
C PHE A 255 -20.03 6.91 -6.81
N GLU A 256 -21.24 7.45 -6.69
CA GLU A 256 -22.41 6.97 -7.41
C GLU A 256 -22.71 7.86 -8.61
N HIS A 257 -23.03 7.25 -9.75
CA HIS A 257 -23.53 7.92 -10.94
C HIS A 257 -24.58 7.06 -11.64
N ASP A 258 -25.77 7.62 -11.86
CA ASP A 258 -26.93 6.94 -12.47
C ASP A 258 -27.25 5.58 -11.81
N GLY A 259 -27.16 5.50 -10.48
CA GLY A 259 -27.47 4.26 -9.72
C GLY A 259 -26.38 3.19 -9.80
N THR A 260 -25.23 3.50 -10.37
CA THR A 260 -24.06 2.62 -10.43
C THR A 260 -22.95 3.16 -9.54
N THR A 261 -22.36 2.31 -8.68
CA THR A 261 -21.21 2.66 -7.86
C THR A 261 -19.91 2.41 -8.63
N TYR A 262 -19.09 3.44 -8.72
CA TYR A 262 -17.74 3.39 -9.30
C TYR A 262 -16.70 3.50 -8.21
N HIS A 263 -15.76 2.56 -8.15
CA HIS A 263 -14.67 2.54 -7.18
C HIS A 263 -13.29 2.42 -7.85
N HIS A 264 -12.24 2.75 -7.11
CA HIS A 264 -10.88 2.92 -7.62
C HIS A 264 -10.12 1.62 -7.97
N ILE A 265 -10.67 0.46 -7.65
CA ILE A 265 -10.04 -0.83 -7.97
C ILE A 265 -10.55 -1.23 -9.36
N LEU A 266 -9.66 -1.08 -10.34
CA LEU A 266 -9.98 -1.26 -11.75
C LEU A 266 -9.54 -2.64 -12.25
N ASP A 267 -10.34 -3.19 -13.16
CA ASP A 267 -10.03 -4.40 -13.89
C ASP A 267 -9.04 -4.06 -15.03
N PRO A 268 -7.87 -4.71 -15.11
CA PRO A 268 -6.89 -4.46 -16.16
C PRO A 268 -7.35 -4.79 -17.58
N GLU A 269 -8.37 -5.64 -17.75
CA GLU A 269 -8.92 -5.98 -19.07
C GLU A 269 -9.90 -4.92 -19.58
N THR A 270 -10.71 -4.38 -18.69
CA THR A 270 -11.79 -3.45 -19.06
C THR A 270 -11.47 -1.98 -18.72
N GLY A 271 -10.60 -1.75 -17.73
CA GLY A 271 -10.30 -0.43 -17.17
C GLY A 271 -11.44 0.17 -16.32
N PHE A 272 -12.56 -0.53 -16.18
CA PHE A 272 -13.65 -0.17 -15.28
C PHE A 272 -13.48 -0.81 -13.90
N PRO A 273 -14.23 -0.36 -12.88
CA PRO A 273 -14.24 -1.00 -11.57
C PRO A 273 -14.53 -2.51 -11.68
N VAL A 274 -13.74 -3.31 -10.94
CA VAL A 274 -13.94 -4.77 -10.92
C VAL A 274 -15.35 -5.12 -10.46
N GLN A 275 -15.96 -6.11 -11.11
CA GLN A 275 -17.22 -6.69 -10.66
C GLN A 275 -16.90 -7.84 -9.70
N THR A 276 -17.27 -7.69 -8.44
CA THR A 276 -16.92 -8.64 -7.38
C THR A 276 -18.08 -8.81 -6.39
N ASP A 277 -18.17 -9.98 -5.77
CA ASP A 277 -19.09 -10.29 -4.69
C ASP A 277 -18.50 -10.01 -3.30
N ILE A 278 -17.37 -9.30 -3.25
CA ILE A 278 -16.65 -8.91 -2.05
C ILE A 278 -16.62 -7.38 -1.97
N ALA A 279 -17.07 -6.80 -0.86
CA ALA A 279 -16.97 -5.38 -0.59
C ALA A 279 -15.63 -5.00 0.06
N GLY A 280 -15.06 -5.91 0.87
CA GLY A 280 -13.78 -5.71 1.53
C GLY A 280 -12.98 -7.00 1.67
N ALA A 281 -11.68 -6.93 1.43
CA ALA A 281 -10.74 -8.02 1.62
C ALA A 281 -9.61 -7.59 2.56
N THR A 282 -9.55 -8.19 3.75
CA THR A 282 -8.45 -7.98 4.71
C THR A 282 -7.50 -9.17 4.63
N VAL A 283 -6.23 -8.88 4.39
CA VAL A 283 -5.15 -9.87 4.38
C VAL A 283 -4.28 -9.69 5.60
N VAL A 284 -3.95 -10.79 6.27
CA VAL A 284 -2.94 -10.85 7.32
C VAL A 284 -1.72 -11.57 6.78
N ALA A 285 -0.56 -10.93 6.85
CA ALA A 285 0.73 -11.48 6.43
C ALA A 285 1.86 -11.02 7.37
N ARG A 286 3.03 -11.65 7.28
CA ARG A 286 4.20 -11.25 8.10
C ARG A 286 4.71 -9.87 7.73
N THR A 287 4.73 -9.56 6.45
CA THR A 287 5.12 -8.25 5.92
C THR A 287 3.89 -7.45 5.54
N SER A 288 3.98 -6.15 5.70
CA SER A 288 2.92 -5.25 5.27
C SER A 288 2.84 -5.16 3.75
N LEU A 289 3.97 -5.32 3.08
CA LEU A 289 4.05 -5.35 1.62
C LEU A 289 3.26 -6.53 1.04
N ASP A 290 3.41 -7.76 1.58
CA ASP A 290 2.61 -8.91 1.17
C ASP A 290 1.12 -8.69 1.44
N ALA A 291 0.79 -8.22 2.65
CA ALA A 291 -0.60 -7.97 3.00
C ALA A 291 -1.28 -6.98 2.05
N GLU A 292 -0.57 -5.92 1.62
CA GLU A 292 -1.11 -4.92 0.69
C GLU A 292 -1.18 -5.45 -0.74
N GLY A 293 -0.14 -6.09 -1.24
CA GLY A 293 -0.09 -6.64 -2.60
C GLY A 293 -1.21 -7.66 -2.85
N TYR A 294 -1.52 -8.50 -1.84
CA TYR A 294 -2.58 -9.50 -2.00
C TYR A 294 -3.99 -8.98 -1.68
N SER A 295 -4.17 -7.96 -0.84
CA SER A 295 -5.53 -7.51 -0.47
C SER A 295 -6.33 -7.03 -1.68
N THR A 296 -5.72 -6.26 -2.58
CA THR A 296 -6.33 -5.81 -3.83
C THR A 296 -6.60 -6.98 -4.77
N THR A 297 -5.66 -7.93 -4.87
CA THR A 297 -5.82 -9.15 -5.65
C THR A 297 -7.02 -9.97 -5.19
N LEU A 298 -7.16 -10.23 -3.87
CA LEU A 298 -8.29 -11.01 -3.34
C LEU A 298 -9.63 -10.34 -3.62
N LEU A 299 -9.72 -9.03 -3.46
CA LEU A 299 -10.94 -8.28 -3.74
C LEU A 299 -11.32 -8.38 -5.21
N ALA A 300 -10.36 -8.23 -6.12
CA ALA A 300 -10.60 -8.29 -7.57
C ALA A 300 -10.93 -9.71 -8.05
N LEU A 301 -10.41 -10.74 -7.41
CA LEU A 301 -10.71 -12.13 -7.73
C LEU A 301 -12.15 -12.54 -7.41
N GLY A 302 -12.81 -11.90 -6.45
CA GLY A 302 -14.06 -12.37 -5.89
C GLY A 302 -13.88 -13.59 -4.97
N LYS A 303 -14.91 -13.90 -4.18
CA LYS A 303 -14.84 -14.85 -3.07
C LYS A 303 -14.29 -16.22 -3.45
N GLU A 304 -14.85 -16.85 -4.48
CA GLU A 304 -14.46 -18.25 -4.81
C GLU A 304 -12.99 -18.37 -5.23
N ARG A 305 -12.54 -17.45 -6.11
CA ARG A 305 -11.15 -17.44 -6.58
C ARG A 305 -10.19 -16.99 -5.48
N ALA A 306 -10.61 -16.02 -4.64
CA ALA A 306 -9.83 -15.55 -3.50
C ALA A 306 -9.58 -16.68 -2.47
N VAL A 307 -10.57 -17.51 -2.15
CA VAL A 307 -10.40 -18.70 -1.26
C VAL A 307 -9.35 -19.66 -1.81
N ARG A 308 -9.35 -19.90 -3.12
CA ARG A 308 -8.35 -20.75 -3.77
C ARG A 308 -6.98 -20.12 -3.72
N PHE A 309 -6.89 -18.85 -4.08
CA PHE A 309 -5.64 -18.08 -4.07
C PHE A 309 -4.96 -18.09 -2.70
N VAL A 310 -5.70 -17.84 -1.62
CA VAL A 310 -5.16 -17.88 -0.25
C VAL A 310 -4.54 -19.24 0.06
N ARG A 311 -5.17 -20.34 -0.32
CA ARG A 311 -4.66 -21.70 -0.07
C ARG A 311 -3.36 -22.01 -0.83
N GLU A 312 -3.18 -21.39 -2.00
CA GLU A 312 -2.01 -21.56 -2.86
C GLU A 312 -0.85 -20.62 -2.47
N HIS A 313 -1.11 -19.59 -1.64
CA HIS A 313 -0.13 -18.57 -1.23
C HIS A 313 0.13 -18.61 0.28
N PRO A 314 1.11 -19.41 0.75
CA PRO A 314 1.39 -19.58 2.19
C PRO A 314 1.91 -18.33 2.92
N SER A 315 2.31 -17.27 2.20
CA SER A 315 2.65 -15.96 2.76
C SER A 315 1.43 -15.24 3.34
N ILE A 316 0.21 -15.57 2.87
CA ILE A 316 -1.05 -15.11 3.45
C ILE A 316 -1.35 -15.96 4.67
N MET A 317 -1.21 -15.40 5.87
CA MET A 317 -1.49 -16.11 7.14
C MET A 317 -2.99 -16.31 7.35
N ALA A 318 -3.78 -15.27 7.05
CA ALA A 318 -5.23 -15.29 7.08
C ALA A 318 -5.82 -14.25 6.11
N ALA A 319 -7.05 -14.48 5.68
CA ALA A 319 -7.82 -13.50 4.93
C ALA A 319 -9.26 -13.45 5.43
N TYR A 320 -9.84 -12.25 5.43
CA TYR A 320 -11.23 -11.99 5.85
C TYR A 320 -11.92 -11.27 4.70
N LEU A 321 -12.90 -11.93 4.08
CA LEU A 321 -13.63 -11.42 2.93
C LEU A 321 -15.03 -11.01 3.39
N ALA A 322 -15.32 -9.70 3.35
CA ALA A 322 -16.63 -9.15 3.71
C ALA A 322 -17.44 -8.83 2.45
N ASN A 323 -18.73 -9.18 2.44
CA ASN A 323 -19.65 -8.76 1.38
C ASN A 323 -20.45 -7.52 1.79
N ASP A 324 -21.28 -6.99 0.86
CA ASP A 324 -22.12 -5.81 1.08
C ASP A 324 -23.17 -5.98 2.20
N GLU A 325 -23.51 -7.23 2.56
CA GLU A 325 -24.40 -7.52 3.68
C GLU A 325 -23.68 -7.56 5.03
N GLY A 326 -22.34 -7.39 5.05
CA GLY A 326 -21.51 -7.48 6.25
C GLY A 326 -21.24 -8.92 6.71
N ARG A 327 -21.46 -9.92 5.85
CA ARG A 327 -21.06 -11.30 6.14
C ARG A 327 -19.59 -11.47 5.85
N VAL A 328 -18.86 -12.07 6.80
CA VAL A 328 -17.42 -12.31 6.70
C VAL A 328 -17.14 -13.79 6.50
N VAL A 329 -16.31 -14.10 5.52
CA VAL A 329 -15.68 -15.40 5.33
C VAL A 329 -14.24 -15.31 5.80
N ALA A 330 -13.88 -16.04 6.86
CA ALA A 330 -12.52 -16.14 7.34
C ALA A 330 -11.84 -17.35 6.70
N ILE A 331 -10.61 -17.16 6.24
CA ILE A 331 -9.76 -18.20 5.65
C ILE A 331 -8.44 -18.11 6.41
N GLU A 332 -8.10 -19.14 7.15
CA GLU A 332 -6.85 -19.21 7.90
C GLU A 332 -5.97 -20.32 7.31
N GLN A 333 -4.68 -20.03 7.16
CA GLN A 333 -3.72 -21.07 6.83
C GLN A 333 -3.51 -21.98 8.06
N PRO A 334 -3.36 -23.30 7.85
CA PRO A 334 -2.96 -24.17 8.95
C PRO A 334 -1.66 -23.64 9.55
N SER A 335 -1.64 -23.44 10.88
CA SER A 335 -0.42 -23.06 11.58
C SER A 335 0.67 -24.08 11.24
N ARG A 336 1.76 -23.62 10.60
CA ARG A 336 2.94 -24.48 10.44
C ARG A 336 3.44 -24.84 11.84
N PRO A 337 3.67 -26.12 12.13
CA PRO A 337 4.37 -26.47 13.37
C PRO A 337 5.72 -25.75 13.39
N ALA A 338 6.03 -25.16 14.54
CA ALA A 338 7.24 -24.40 14.83
C ALA A 338 8.51 -25.23 14.63
#